data_91a8a6ebc13d86152ad59250c7e5e3de
#
_entry.id   91a8a6ebc13d86152ad59250c7e5e3de
#
_cell.length_a   1.000
_cell.length_b   1.000
_cell.length_c   1.000
_cell.angle_alpha   90.00
_cell.angle_beta   90.00
_cell.angle_gamma   90.00
#
_symmetry.space_group_name_H-M   'P 1'
#
loop_
_entity.id
_entity.type
_entity.pdbx_description
1 polymer ?
#
loop_
_entity_poly.entity_id
_entity_poly.type
_entity_poly.pdbx_seq_one_letter_code
_entity_poly.pdbx_strand_id
1 'polypeptide(L)'
;MTRSVLLFGQLLDFLSDPGVDGPTAACRHVSDGALWIVDGHIVEHGPRQAVLERIPAALLASSTRYDYGQRFILPGLVDTHCHYPQATALASPGKTLLDWLEHSIYPAEAALADPAIAAQRADFFLDRLLAHGTTTASVFATVHAHSVDAFMSAAAARKLRMLCGKVMMDRCAHAALRDDMHHCERDCLNLIERWHGRERLRYSVTPRFAPTSSPQQLALAADLLRSRPDLHLQSHLAENQDELAAVARLYPGHHDYLDVYAQHGLLGPRCIYAHGIHLTQREVDELAHTGTALAHCPSSNLFLGSGAFPLQQRSSAGIAIGLGSDVGAGTSFSMLRTLHAAYLVGQLLASPPSALQAWYLATLGGARALGLEAFIGNFLPGKEADCVVLDPFALPELAARLEHAEDLADTLFALMLLGDERCVHAVHILGEVQHRA
;
A
#
# COMPACT_ATOMS: atom_id res chain seq x y z
N MET A 1 -26.17 -20.23 -0.83
CA MET A 1 -26.63 -19.81 0.52
C MET A 1 -25.96 -18.50 0.84
N THR A 2 -26.70 -17.50 1.27
CA THR A 2 -26.17 -16.21 1.74
C THR A 2 -25.31 -16.45 2.96
N ARG A 3 -24.05 -16.00 2.94
CA ARG A 3 -23.12 -16.14 4.05
C ARG A 3 -23.15 -14.90 4.91
N SER A 4 -23.51 -15.04 6.18
CA SER A 4 -23.54 -13.96 7.17
C SER A 4 -22.42 -14.16 8.22
N VAL A 5 -21.67 -13.10 8.50
CA VAL A 5 -20.57 -13.08 9.45
C VAL A 5 -20.73 -11.88 10.38
N LEU A 6 -20.44 -12.07 11.65
CA LEU A 6 -20.44 -11.02 12.68
C LEU A 6 -19.07 -10.98 13.36
N LEU A 7 -18.46 -9.82 13.35
CA LEU A 7 -17.25 -9.55 14.11
C LEU A 7 -17.60 -8.60 15.27
N PHE A 8 -17.24 -8.98 16.49
CA PHE A 8 -17.43 -8.18 17.69
C PHE A 8 -16.08 -7.75 18.26
N GLY A 9 -15.97 -6.50 18.68
CA GLY A 9 -14.75 -5.91 19.24
C GLY A 9 -14.80 -4.40 19.26
N GLN A 10 -13.67 -3.75 19.48
CA GLN A 10 -13.55 -2.30 19.34
C GLN A 10 -13.43 -1.93 17.87
N LEU A 11 -14.45 -1.34 17.27
CA LEU A 11 -14.40 -0.89 15.88
C LEU A 11 -13.71 0.48 15.79
N LEU A 12 -12.76 0.59 14.88
CA LEU A 12 -12.06 1.84 14.59
C LEU A 12 -11.91 2.02 13.08
N ASP A 13 -12.40 3.14 12.56
CA ASP A 13 -12.18 3.51 11.17
C ASP A 13 -12.23 5.04 10.95
N PHE A 14 -11.90 5.46 9.73
CA PHE A 14 -11.81 6.88 9.36
C PHE A 14 -12.81 7.23 8.26
N LEU A 15 -13.35 8.46 8.31
CA LEU A 15 -14.22 9.03 7.31
C LEU A 15 -13.49 10.03 6.41
N SER A 16 -12.49 10.69 6.96
CA SER A 16 -11.67 11.70 6.30
C SER A 16 -10.29 11.80 6.96
N ASP A 17 -9.45 12.72 6.52
CA ASP A 17 -8.12 12.96 7.10
C ASP A 17 -8.25 13.69 8.45
N PRO A 18 -7.83 13.09 9.57
CA PRO A 18 -7.84 13.74 10.88
C PRO A 18 -6.94 14.98 10.97
N GLY A 19 -5.93 15.08 10.09
CA GLY A 19 -5.05 16.25 10.01
C GLY A 19 -5.73 17.46 9.37
N VAL A 20 -6.82 17.25 8.62
CA VAL A 20 -7.59 18.29 7.94
C VAL A 20 -8.89 18.59 8.67
N ASP A 21 -9.70 17.56 8.93
CA ASP A 21 -11.06 17.71 9.46
C ASP A 21 -11.14 17.61 10.99
N GLY A 22 -10.02 17.34 11.63
CA GLY A 22 -9.91 17.12 13.07
C GLY A 22 -10.36 15.73 13.52
N PRO A 23 -9.89 15.27 14.70
CA PRO A 23 -10.06 13.90 15.14
C PRO A 23 -11.53 13.48 15.34
N THR A 24 -12.36 14.36 15.89
CA THR A 24 -13.76 14.03 16.23
C THR A 24 -14.64 13.83 14.99
N ALA A 25 -14.41 14.58 13.91
CA ALA A 25 -15.17 14.45 12.67
C ALA A 25 -14.65 13.31 11.79
N ALA A 26 -13.34 13.07 11.81
CA ALA A 26 -12.67 12.16 10.90
C ALA A 26 -12.59 10.71 11.39
N CYS A 27 -12.63 10.46 12.71
CA CYS A 27 -12.44 9.15 13.32
C CYS A 27 -13.73 8.62 13.94
N ARG A 28 -14.05 7.36 13.70
CA ARG A 28 -15.13 6.65 14.40
C ARG A 28 -14.55 5.55 15.26
N HIS A 29 -14.94 5.54 16.53
CA HIS A 29 -14.59 4.48 17.47
C HIS A 29 -15.84 4.00 18.21
N VAL A 30 -16.03 2.67 18.24
CA VAL A 30 -17.11 2.01 18.99
C VAL A 30 -16.50 0.94 19.90
N SER A 31 -16.46 1.18 21.20
CA SER A 31 -15.77 0.33 22.18
C SER A 31 -16.37 -1.07 22.33
N ASP A 32 -17.69 -1.23 22.18
CA ASP A 32 -18.38 -2.52 22.09
C ASP A 32 -19.17 -2.54 20.77
N GLY A 33 -18.46 -2.82 19.71
CA GLY A 33 -18.97 -2.75 18.35
C GLY A 33 -19.31 -4.12 17.76
N ALA A 34 -20.15 -4.06 16.72
CA ALA A 34 -20.41 -5.16 15.81
C ALA A 34 -20.24 -4.69 14.36
N LEU A 35 -19.59 -5.53 13.56
CA LEU A 35 -19.52 -5.40 12.11
C LEU A 35 -20.29 -6.57 11.49
N TRP A 36 -21.39 -6.28 10.78
CA TRP A 36 -22.19 -7.28 10.11
C TRP A 36 -21.84 -7.32 8.63
N ILE A 37 -21.50 -8.52 8.17
CA ILE A 37 -20.99 -8.80 6.83
C ILE A 37 -21.89 -9.84 6.18
N VAL A 38 -22.29 -9.58 4.94
CA VAL A 38 -23.06 -10.52 4.11
C VAL A 38 -22.35 -10.69 2.76
N ASP A 39 -22.06 -11.92 2.40
CA ASP A 39 -21.40 -12.29 1.15
C ASP A 39 -20.12 -11.46 0.87
N GLY A 40 -19.35 -11.21 1.93
CA GLY A 40 -18.08 -10.50 1.87
C GLY A 40 -18.15 -8.97 1.94
N HIS A 41 -19.36 -8.40 2.00
CA HIS A 41 -19.56 -6.95 2.03
C HIS A 41 -20.15 -6.50 3.36
N ILE A 42 -19.73 -5.34 3.80
CA ILE A 42 -20.23 -4.70 5.01
C ILE A 42 -21.68 -4.28 4.77
N VAL A 43 -22.60 -4.76 5.62
CA VAL A 43 -24.00 -4.34 5.61
C VAL A 43 -24.24 -3.25 6.62
N GLU A 44 -23.70 -3.43 7.83
CA GLU A 44 -23.86 -2.48 8.92
C GLU A 44 -22.73 -2.62 9.94
N HIS A 45 -22.45 -1.55 10.65
CA HIS A 45 -21.55 -1.50 11.78
C HIS A 45 -22.04 -0.49 12.82
N GLY A 46 -21.65 -0.66 14.06
CA GLY A 46 -22.00 0.27 15.15
C GLY A 46 -21.99 -0.41 16.50
N PRO A 47 -22.66 0.18 17.52
CA PRO A 47 -22.83 -0.45 18.82
C PRO A 47 -23.45 -1.85 18.70
N ARG A 48 -22.86 -2.84 19.37
CA ARG A 48 -23.19 -4.27 19.24
C ARG A 48 -24.69 -4.53 19.31
N GLN A 49 -25.35 -4.03 20.35
CA GLN A 49 -26.77 -4.26 20.54
C GLN A 49 -27.64 -3.70 19.40
N ALA A 50 -27.33 -2.48 18.97
CA ALA A 50 -28.07 -1.82 17.91
C ALA A 50 -27.97 -2.55 16.55
N VAL A 51 -26.78 -3.09 16.23
CA VAL A 51 -26.56 -3.88 15.02
C VAL A 51 -27.32 -5.20 15.11
N LEU A 52 -27.24 -5.91 16.23
CA LEU A 52 -27.93 -7.21 16.42
C LEU A 52 -29.45 -7.10 16.29
N GLU A 53 -30.04 -6.01 16.76
CA GLU A 53 -31.50 -5.76 16.68
C GLU A 53 -32.01 -5.56 15.24
N ARG A 54 -31.12 -5.15 14.32
CA ARG A 54 -31.48 -4.89 12.92
C ARG A 54 -31.30 -6.11 12.02
N ILE A 55 -30.59 -7.15 12.50
CA ILE A 55 -30.34 -8.35 11.71
C ILE A 55 -31.59 -9.23 11.70
N PRO A 56 -32.09 -9.66 10.51
CA PRO A 56 -33.18 -10.62 10.45
C PRO A 56 -32.87 -11.91 11.23
N ALA A 57 -33.81 -12.39 12.03
CA ALA A 57 -33.61 -13.51 12.96
C ALA A 57 -33.00 -14.76 12.29
N ALA A 58 -33.41 -15.07 11.07
CA ALA A 58 -32.89 -16.22 10.31
C ALA A 58 -31.41 -16.05 9.95
N LEU A 59 -30.97 -14.83 9.56
CA LEU A 59 -29.58 -14.52 9.28
C LEU A 59 -28.74 -14.50 10.56
N LEU A 60 -29.30 -13.91 11.63
CA LEU A 60 -28.64 -13.87 12.94
C LEU A 60 -28.37 -15.28 13.50
N ALA A 61 -29.31 -16.20 13.33
CA ALA A 61 -29.17 -17.59 13.75
C ALA A 61 -28.15 -18.38 12.96
N SER A 62 -27.95 -18.04 11.67
CA SER A 62 -27.01 -18.71 10.75
C SER A 62 -25.66 -18.01 10.65
N SER A 63 -25.50 -16.85 11.29
CA SER A 63 -24.24 -16.07 11.22
C SER A 63 -23.09 -16.78 11.92
N THR A 64 -21.95 -16.84 11.23
CA THR A 64 -20.67 -17.15 11.88
C THR A 64 -20.26 -15.96 12.73
N ARG A 65 -19.85 -16.21 13.95
CA ARG A 65 -19.54 -15.16 14.93
C ARG A 65 -18.10 -15.27 15.41
N TYR A 66 -17.42 -14.12 15.44
CA TYR A 66 -16.10 -13.97 16.05
C TYR A 66 -16.17 -12.86 17.07
N ASP A 67 -15.83 -13.16 18.33
CA ASP A 67 -15.78 -12.18 19.41
C ASP A 67 -14.31 -11.96 19.80
N TYR A 68 -13.85 -10.74 19.57
CA TYR A 68 -12.47 -10.32 19.81
C TYR A 68 -12.31 -9.52 21.11
N GLY A 69 -13.41 -9.34 21.85
CA GLY A 69 -13.40 -8.66 23.15
C GLY A 69 -12.86 -7.23 23.05
N GLN A 70 -11.75 -6.96 23.73
CA GLN A 70 -11.15 -5.62 23.78
C GLN A 70 -10.16 -5.34 22.64
N ARG A 71 -10.01 -6.24 21.67
CA ARG A 71 -9.14 -6.03 20.51
C ARG A 71 -9.75 -5.03 19.54
N PHE A 72 -8.89 -4.29 18.88
CA PHE A 72 -9.31 -3.37 17.82
C PHE A 72 -9.57 -4.13 16.52
N ILE A 73 -10.69 -3.83 15.89
CA ILE A 73 -11.00 -4.23 14.51
C ILE A 73 -10.90 -2.98 13.65
N LEU A 74 -9.94 -2.97 12.74
CA LEU A 74 -9.74 -1.90 11.76
C LEU A 74 -10.00 -2.43 10.34
N PRO A 75 -10.28 -1.56 9.36
CA PRO A 75 -10.11 -1.93 7.95
C PRO A 75 -8.71 -2.50 7.72
N GLY A 76 -8.59 -3.46 6.83
CA GLY A 76 -7.30 -4.05 6.51
C GLY A 76 -6.28 -2.99 6.09
N LEU A 77 -5.03 -3.18 6.48
CA LEU A 77 -3.97 -2.22 6.19
C LEU A 77 -3.66 -2.19 4.69
N VAL A 78 -3.33 -0.99 4.20
CA VAL A 78 -3.04 -0.72 2.79
C VAL A 78 -1.57 -0.33 2.66
N ASP A 79 -0.82 -1.11 1.88
CA ASP A 79 0.58 -0.83 1.51
C ASP A 79 0.61 -0.24 0.10
N THR A 80 0.92 1.04 -0.03
CA THR A 80 0.81 1.73 -1.32
C THR A 80 2.03 1.55 -2.21
N HIS A 81 3.10 0.90 -1.73
CA HIS A 81 4.31 0.65 -2.51
C HIS A 81 5.17 -0.45 -1.89
N CYS A 82 5.39 -1.53 -2.62
CA CYS A 82 6.28 -2.63 -2.24
C CYS A 82 6.71 -3.49 -3.44
N HIS A 83 7.75 -4.32 -3.24
CA HIS A 83 8.36 -5.14 -4.29
C HIS A 83 8.43 -6.61 -3.89
N TYR A 84 7.52 -7.46 -4.38
CA TYR A 84 7.51 -8.86 -3.98
C TYR A 84 8.79 -9.64 -4.38
N PRO A 85 9.46 -9.33 -5.52
CA PRO A 85 10.70 -10.02 -5.88
C PRO A 85 11.84 -9.79 -4.89
N GLN A 86 11.81 -8.66 -4.18
CA GLN A 86 12.86 -8.21 -3.28
C GLN A 86 12.72 -8.73 -1.84
N ALA A 87 11.69 -9.53 -1.55
CA ALA A 87 11.40 -10.05 -0.21
C ALA A 87 12.58 -10.79 0.46
N THR A 88 13.48 -11.39 -0.33
CA THR A 88 14.67 -12.07 0.18
C THR A 88 15.92 -11.19 0.23
N ALA A 89 15.84 -9.97 -0.30
CA ALA A 89 16.90 -8.96 -0.20
C ALA A 89 16.67 -7.98 0.96
N LEU A 90 15.64 -8.21 1.77
CA LEU A 90 15.34 -7.41 2.95
C LEU A 90 16.56 -7.30 3.87
N ALA A 91 16.89 -6.07 4.30
CA ALA A 91 18.04 -5.77 5.14
C ALA A 91 19.41 -6.12 4.50
N SER A 92 19.52 -6.24 3.19
CA SER A 92 20.81 -6.39 2.52
C SER A 92 21.57 -5.04 2.52
N PRO A 93 22.89 -5.06 2.82
CA PRO A 93 23.66 -3.83 2.92
C PRO A 93 23.90 -3.18 1.55
N GLY A 94 23.83 -1.86 1.47
CA GLY A 94 24.21 -1.05 0.32
C GLY A 94 24.77 0.29 0.76
N LYS A 95 25.61 0.91 -0.09
CA LYS A 95 26.23 2.22 0.22
C LYS A 95 25.35 3.37 -0.30
N THR A 96 24.79 3.22 -1.47
CA THR A 96 23.87 4.16 -2.12
C THR A 96 22.75 3.40 -2.80
N LEU A 97 21.67 4.08 -3.19
CA LEU A 97 20.57 3.47 -3.93
C LEU A 97 21.05 2.68 -5.17
N LEU A 98 21.86 3.29 -6.03
CA LEU A 98 22.29 2.65 -7.27
C LEU A 98 23.24 1.47 -7.02
N ASP A 99 24.14 1.57 -6.04
CA ASP A 99 25.01 0.46 -5.62
C ASP A 99 24.20 -0.72 -5.05
N TRP A 100 23.21 -0.41 -4.22
CA TRP A 100 22.32 -1.42 -3.63
C TRP A 100 21.45 -2.13 -4.68
N LEU A 101 20.93 -1.38 -5.66
CA LEU A 101 20.18 -1.96 -6.78
C LEU A 101 21.04 -2.96 -7.56
N GLU A 102 22.27 -2.60 -7.91
CA GLU A 102 23.15 -3.46 -8.72
C GLU A 102 23.57 -4.74 -8.00
N HIS A 103 23.94 -4.64 -6.72
CA HIS A 103 24.55 -5.77 -5.99
C HIS A 103 23.54 -6.64 -5.26
N SER A 104 22.39 -6.11 -4.85
CA SER A 104 21.40 -6.84 -4.05
C SER A 104 20.09 -7.07 -4.78
N ILE A 105 19.56 -6.07 -5.44
CA ILE A 105 18.19 -6.09 -5.96
C ILE A 105 18.09 -6.73 -7.34
N TYR A 106 18.92 -6.31 -8.29
CA TYR A 106 18.85 -6.86 -9.65
C TYR A 106 19.11 -8.37 -9.69
N PRO A 107 20.04 -8.94 -8.89
CA PRO A 107 20.16 -10.40 -8.77
C PRO A 107 18.91 -11.07 -8.21
N ALA A 108 18.27 -10.49 -7.18
CA ALA A 108 17.06 -11.04 -6.57
C ALA A 108 15.86 -10.99 -7.54
N GLU A 109 15.71 -9.92 -8.32
CA GLU A 109 14.68 -9.77 -9.35
C GLU A 109 14.94 -10.69 -10.56
N ALA A 110 16.19 -10.80 -11.01
CA ALA A 110 16.59 -11.66 -12.13
C ALA A 110 16.34 -13.15 -11.84
N ALA A 111 16.43 -13.57 -10.58
CA ALA A 111 16.10 -14.94 -10.19
C ALA A 111 14.64 -15.34 -10.53
N LEU A 112 13.73 -14.37 -10.64
CA LEU A 112 12.33 -14.62 -11.04
C LEU A 112 12.17 -14.88 -12.54
N ALA A 113 13.25 -14.95 -13.31
CA ALA A 113 13.23 -15.57 -14.65
C ALA A 113 12.82 -17.05 -14.60
N ASP A 114 13.03 -17.70 -13.45
CA ASP A 114 12.50 -19.05 -13.17
C ASP A 114 11.05 -18.93 -12.64
N PRO A 115 10.05 -19.50 -13.36
CA PRO A 115 8.66 -19.47 -12.94
C PRO A 115 8.39 -20.11 -11.59
N ALA A 116 9.16 -21.13 -11.19
CA ALA A 116 9.00 -21.82 -9.90
C ALA A 116 9.44 -20.91 -8.76
N ILE A 117 10.55 -20.18 -8.94
CA ILE A 117 11.01 -19.16 -7.98
C ILE A 117 9.99 -18.02 -7.87
N ALA A 118 9.46 -17.56 -9.00
CA ALA A 118 8.43 -16.51 -9.02
C ALA A 118 7.18 -16.92 -8.23
N ALA A 119 6.68 -18.14 -8.42
CA ALA A 119 5.54 -18.68 -7.69
C ALA A 119 5.81 -18.79 -6.17
N GLN A 120 6.93 -19.41 -5.79
CA GLN A 120 7.33 -19.55 -4.38
C GLN A 120 7.47 -18.17 -3.69
N ARG A 121 8.06 -17.20 -4.38
CA ARG A 121 8.25 -15.86 -3.86
C ARG A 121 6.93 -15.12 -3.70
N ALA A 122 5.99 -15.27 -4.64
CA ALA A 122 4.66 -14.69 -4.56
C ALA A 122 3.87 -15.24 -3.37
N ASP A 123 3.86 -16.55 -3.17
CA ASP A 123 3.19 -17.19 -2.02
C ASP A 123 3.80 -16.70 -0.70
N PHE A 124 5.12 -16.73 -0.56
CA PHE A 124 5.81 -16.24 0.63
C PHE A 124 5.46 -14.78 0.93
N PHE A 125 5.50 -13.91 -0.09
CA PHE A 125 5.24 -12.49 0.07
C PHE A 125 3.81 -12.22 0.56
N LEU A 126 2.82 -12.84 -0.09
CA LEU A 126 1.41 -12.68 0.28
C LEU A 126 1.09 -13.21 1.68
N ASP A 127 1.69 -14.34 2.07
CA ASP A 127 1.56 -14.88 3.41
C ASP A 127 2.17 -13.92 4.46
N ARG A 128 3.29 -13.25 4.12
CA ARG A 128 3.87 -12.24 5.01
C ARG A 128 3.00 -10.99 5.10
N LEU A 129 2.45 -10.49 3.98
CA LEU A 129 1.50 -9.36 4.03
C LEU A 129 0.32 -9.66 4.98
N LEU A 130 -0.31 -10.83 4.83
CA LEU A 130 -1.41 -11.25 5.70
C LEU A 130 -0.99 -11.36 7.16
N ALA A 131 0.16 -11.97 7.46
CA ALA A 131 0.67 -12.08 8.82
C ALA A 131 0.96 -10.72 9.47
N HIS A 132 1.13 -9.67 8.67
CA HIS A 132 1.36 -8.30 9.15
C HIS A 132 0.11 -7.39 9.03
N GLY A 133 -1.06 -7.96 8.71
CA GLY A 133 -2.33 -7.23 8.66
C GLY A 133 -2.60 -6.47 7.37
N THR A 134 -1.73 -6.58 6.37
CA THR A 134 -1.89 -5.92 5.06
C THR A 134 -2.80 -6.76 4.17
N THR A 135 -3.91 -6.18 3.70
CA THR A 135 -4.93 -6.84 2.87
C THR A 135 -4.95 -6.32 1.45
N THR A 136 -4.38 -5.14 1.23
CA THR A 136 -4.29 -4.47 -0.08
C THR A 136 -2.89 -3.91 -0.26
N ALA A 137 -2.31 -4.12 -1.45
CA ALA A 137 -1.02 -3.53 -1.77
C ALA A 137 -0.89 -3.16 -3.26
N SER A 138 -0.06 -2.13 -3.54
CA SER A 138 0.44 -1.80 -4.87
C SER A 138 1.85 -2.36 -5.02
N VAL A 139 2.00 -3.37 -5.88
CA VAL A 139 3.14 -4.29 -5.87
C VAL A 139 3.89 -4.25 -7.19
N PHE A 140 5.19 -4.03 -7.12
CA PHE A 140 6.10 -4.23 -8.24
C PHE A 140 6.43 -5.71 -8.40
N ALA A 141 6.27 -6.23 -9.63
CA ALA A 141 6.78 -7.53 -10.04
C ALA A 141 8.18 -7.37 -10.66
N THR A 142 8.47 -8.10 -11.74
CA THR A 142 9.68 -7.95 -12.55
C THR A 142 9.33 -7.69 -14.01
N VAL A 143 10.34 -7.62 -14.89
CA VAL A 143 10.16 -7.53 -16.35
C VAL A 143 9.58 -8.82 -16.95
N HIS A 144 9.61 -9.93 -16.22
CA HIS A 144 9.12 -11.23 -16.70
C HIS A 144 7.60 -11.32 -16.54
N ALA A 145 6.85 -11.48 -17.62
CA ALA A 145 5.38 -11.56 -17.60
C ALA A 145 4.83 -12.62 -16.64
N HIS A 146 5.48 -13.80 -16.59
CA HIS A 146 5.07 -14.88 -15.69
C HIS A 146 5.25 -14.55 -14.21
N SER A 147 6.08 -13.57 -13.84
CA SER A 147 6.18 -13.11 -12.46
C SER A 147 4.90 -12.38 -12.01
N VAL A 148 4.26 -11.64 -12.93
CA VAL A 148 2.94 -11.05 -12.68
C VAL A 148 1.86 -12.14 -12.60
N ASP A 149 1.89 -13.11 -13.53
CA ASP A 149 0.95 -14.24 -13.51
C ASP A 149 1.02 -15.03 -12.20
N ALA A 150 2.23 -15.30 -11.70
CA ALA A 150 2.45 -15.98 -10.44
C ALA A 150 1.85 -15.21 -9.25
N PHE A 151 2.16 -13.91 -9.15
CA PHE A 151 1.65 -13.04 -8.09
C PHE A 151 0.13 -12.91 -8.12
N MET A 152 -0.44 -12.58 -9.29
CA MET A 152 -1.87 -12.39 -9.45
C MET A 152 -2.67 -13.69 -9.22
N SER A 153 -2.13 -14.84 -9.66
CA SER A 153 -2.77 -16.14 -9.40
C SER A 153 -2.80 -16.46 -7.90
N ALA A 154 -1.71 -16.23 -7.19
CA ALA A 154 -1.62 -16.46 -5.76
C ALA A 154 -2.51 -15.50 -4.96
N ALA A 155 -2.62 -14.23 -5.40
CA ALA A 155 -3.51 -13.23 -4.82
C ALA A 155 -5.00 -13.56 -5.05
N ALA A 156 -5.36 -14.00 -6.27
CA ALA A 156 -6.72 -14.45 -6.61
C ALA A 156 -7.15 -15.64 -5.73
N ALA A 157 -6.27 -16.64 -5.56
CA ALA A 157 -6.55 -17.80 -4.72
C ALA A 157 -6.86 -17.43 -3.25
N ARG A 158 -6.28 -16.32 -2.76
CA ARG A 158 -6.51 -15.76 -1.42
C ARG A 158 -7.61 -14.68 -1.40
N LYS A 159 -8.24 -14.40 -2.53
CA LYS A 159 -9.26 -13.35 -2.70
C LYS A 159 -8.77 -11.96 -2.30
N LEU A 160 -7.48 -11.68 -2.43
CA LEU A 160 -6.87 -10.41 -2.03
C LEU A 160 -7.17 -9.29 -3.04
N ARG A 161 -7.22 -8.05 -2.56
CA ARG A 161 -7.27 -6.86 -3.42
C ARG A 161 -5.86 -6.35 -3.65
N MET A 162 -5.31 -6.66 -4.84
CA MET A 162 -3.93 -6.31 -5.18
C MET A 162 -3.86 -5.55 -6.50
N LEU A 163 -2.91 -4.61 -6.55
CA LEU A 163 -2.48 -3.96 -7.77
C LEU A 163 -1.10 -4.48 -8.12
N CYS A 164 -0.89 -4.94 -9.35
CA CYS A 164 0.42 -5.40 -9.80
C CYS A 164 0.53 -5.25 -11.31
N GLY A 165 1.74 -5.04 -11.80
CA GLY A 165 2.03 -4.98 -13.22
C GLY A 165 3.44 -5.40 -13.55
N LYS A 166 3.66 -5.70 -14.84
CA LYS A 166 4.99 -5.99 -15.35
C LYS A 166 5.84 -4.74 -15.28
N VAL A 167 7.00 -4.84 -14.64
CA VAL A 167 7.98 -3.75 -14.62
C VAL A 167 8.52 -3.51 -16.03
N MET A 168 8.58 -2.24 -16.41
CA MET A 168 9.06 -1.80 -17.72
C MET A 168 10.42 -1.14 -17.56
N MET A 169 11.46 -1.72 -18.17
CA MET A 169 12.84 -1.22 -18.21
C MET A 169 13.49 -1.59 -19.52
N ASP A 170 13.88 -0.64 -20.35
CA ASP A 170 14.50 -0.88 -21.67
C ASP A 170 15.91 -0.28 -21.82
N ARG A 171 16.35 0.52 -20.85
CA ARG A 171 17.70 1.11 -20.81
C ARG A 171 18.26 1.20 -19.40
N CYS A 172 19.56 1.44 -19.28
CA CYS A 172 20.26 1.65 -17.99
C CYS A 172 19.88 0.63 -16.92
N ALA A 173 19.52 -0.59 -17.34
CA ALA A 173 19.13 -1.70 -16.48
C ALA A 173 20.09 -2.88 -16.70
N HIS A 174 20.20 -3.75 -15.69
CA HIS A 174 20.94 -5.00 -15.80
C HIS A 174 20.43 -5.83 -16.99
N ALA A 175 21.34 -6.48 -17.73
CA ALA A 175 20.99 -7.16 -18.99
C ALA A 175 19.85 -8.20 -18.83
N ALA A 176 19.82 -8.92 -17.70
CA ALA A 176 18.78 -9.92 -17.39
C ALA A 176 17.40 -9.29 -17.06
N LEU A 177 17.34 -7.96 -16.88
CA LEU A 177 16.12 -7.22 -16.51
C LEU A 177 15.77 -6.15 -17.56
N ARG A 178 16.30 -6.27 -18.76
CA ARG A 178 16.03 -5.33 -19.87
C ARG A 178 14.96 -5.86 -20.79
N ASP A 179 13.92 -5.06 -21.00
CA ASP A 179 12.84 -5.37 -21.92
C ASP A 179 13.27 -5.20 -23.41
N ASP A 180 12.71 -6.06 -24.25
CA ASP A 180 12.51 -5.78 -25.67
C ASP A 180 11.13 -5.10 -25.85
N MET A 181 11.07 -3.99 -26.58
CA MET A 181 9.87 -3.17 -26.70
C MET A 181 8.65 -3.91 -27.27
N HIS A 182 8.84 -4.76 -28.30
CA HIS A 182 7.74 -5.53 -28.89
C HIS A 182 7.20 -6.58 -27.92
N HIS A 183 8.08 -7.25 -27.19
CA HIS A 183 7.68 -8.19 -26.15
C HIS A 183 7.01 -7.47 -24.99
N CYS A 184 7.52 -6.30 -24.58
CA CYS A 184 6.97 -5.51 -23.49
C CYS A 184 5.51 -5.12 -23.74
N GLU A 185 5.20 -4.54 -24.92
CA GLU A 185 3.84 -4.16 -25.30
C GLU A 185 2.88 -5.34 -25.29
N ARG A 186 3.23 -6.41 -26.03
CA ARG A 186 2.43 -7.62 -26.11
C ARG A 186 2.15 -8.23 -24.74
N ASP A 187 3.17 -8.34 -23.90
CA ASP A 187 3.06 -8.95 -22.59
C ASP A 187 2.20 -8.11 -21.64
N CYS A 188 2.35 -6.77 -21.68
CA CYS A 188 1.50 -5.85 -20.92
C CYS A 188 0.03 -5.97 -21.34
N LEU A 189 -0.27 -5.96 -22.65
CA LEU A 189 -1.65 -6.09 -23.15
C LEU A 189 -2.28 -7.42 -22.74
N ASN A 190 -1.55 -8.53 -22.87
CA ASN A 190 -2.01 -9.85 -22.44
C ASN A 190 -2.28 -9.94 -20.92
N LEU A 191 -1.43 -9.32 -20.10
CA LEU A 191 -1.60 -9.28 -18.65
C LEU A 191 -2.77 -8.39 -18.22
N ILE A 192 -2.96 -7.25 -18.91
CA ILE A 192 -4.11 -6.37 -18.70
C ILE A 192 -5.41 -7.14 -18.97
N GLU A 193 -5.50 -7.80 -20.13
CA GLU A 193 -6.71 -8.58 -20.48
C GLU A 193 -6.98 -9.70 -19.49
N ARG A 194 -5.94 -10.38 -19.02
CA ARG A 194 -6.06 -11.52 -18.10
C ARG A 194 -6.43 -11.14 -16.68
N TRP A 195 -5.87 -10.04 -16.17
CA TRP A 195 -5.91 -9.74 -14.74
C TRP A 195 -6.67 -8.48 -14.35
N HIS A 196 -6.72 -7.47 -15.23
CA HIS A 196 -7.37 -6.22 -14.87
C HIS A 196 -8.88 -6.38 -14.74
N GLY A 197 -9.41 -6.09 -13.55
CA GLY A 197 -10.84 -6.27 -13.28
C GLY A 197 -11.27 -7.70 -13.02
N ARG A 198 -10.36 -8.66 -12.99
CA ARG A 198 -10.65 -10.03 -12.58
C ARG A 198 -10.83 -10.06 -11.06
N GLU A 199 -12.05 -10.32 -10.61
CA GLU A 199 -12.40 -10.26 -9.19
C GLU A 199 -11.99 -8.91 -8.57
N ARG A 200 -11.06 -8.93 -7.62
CA ARG A 200 -10.59 -7.76 -6.89
C ARG A 200 -9.23 -7.24 -7.38
N LEU A 201 -8.65 -7.87 -8.41
CA LEU A 201 -7.33 -7.53 -8.92
C LEU A 201 -7.37 -6.36 -9.90
N ARG A 202 -6.31 -5.56 -9.89
CA ARG A 202 -6.09 -4.46 -10.83
C ARG A 202 -4.69 -4.55 -11.42
N TYR A 203 -4.59 -4.38 -12.73
CA TYR A 203 -3.29 -4.20 -13.38
C TYR A 203 -2.83 -2.76 -13.20
N SER A 204 -1.55 -2.58 -12.90
CA SER A 204 -0.90 -1.28 -12.83
C SER A 204 0.19 -1.20 -13.89
N VAL A 205 0.13 -0.20 -14.77
CA VAL A 205 1.21 0.11 -15.71
C VAL A 205 2.42 0.53 -14.88
N THR A 206 3.56 -0.14 -15.07
CA THR A 206 4.67 -0.04 -14.10
C THR A 206 6.00 0.28 -14.77
N PRO A 207 6.19 1.50 -15.36
CA PRO A 207 7.55 1.95 -15.66
C PRO A 207 8.31 2.07 -14.32
N ARG A 208 9.48 1.40 -14.21
CA ARG A 208 10.17 1.36 -12.89
C ARG A 208 10.48 2.77 -12.40
N PHE A 209 11.21 3.54 -13.20
CA PHE A 209 11.48 4.96 -12.98
C PHE A 209 12.14 5.53 -14.26
N ALA A 210 12.16 6.86 -14.42
CA ALA A 210 12.63 7.49 -15.64
C ALA A 210 14.06 7.09 -16.06
N PRO A 211 15.05 6.87 -15.18
CA PRO A 211 16.38 6.42 -15.59
C PRO A 211 16.40 5.13 -16.41
N THR A 212 15.52 4.17 -16.11
CA THR A 212 15.49 2.87 -16.81
C THR A 212 14.48 2.78 -17.95
N SER A 213 13.74 3.85 -18.22
CA SER A 213 12.78 3.90 -19.31
C SER A 213 13.23 4.88 -20.39
N SER A 214 13.20 4.46 -21.68
CA SER A 214 13.39 5.38 -22.81
C SER A 214 12.15 6.25 -23.01
N PRO A 215 12.24 7.36 -23.75
CA PRO A 215 11.05 8.12 -24.15
C PRO A 215 10.01 7.25 -24.90
N GLN A 216 10.48 6.28 -25.69
CA GLN A 216 9.61 5.34 -26.39
C GLN A 216 8.87 4.41 -25.41
N GLN A 217 9.54 3.93 -24.37
CA GLN A 217 8.89 3.10 -23.34
C GLN A 217 7.91 3.90 -22.49
N LEU A 218 8.21 5.16 -22.16
CA LEU A 218 7.24 6.04 -21.47
C LEU A 218 6.03 6.34 -22.35
N ALA A 219 6.22 6.53 -23.67
CA ALA A 219 5.12 6.66 -24.62
C ALA A 219 4.25 5.40 -24.66
N LEU A 220 4.86 4.21 -24.71
CA LEU A 220 4.13 2.94 -24.60
C LEU A 220 3.35 2.84 -23.29
N ALA A 221 3.95 3.22 -22.16
CA ALA A 221 3.25 3.24 -20.87
C ALA A 221 2.01 4.16 -20.91
N ALA A 222 2.12 5.30 -21.57
CA ALA A 222 1.00 6.22 -21.75
C ALA A 222 -0.09 5.64 -22.68
N ASP A 223 0.28 4.96 -23.76
CA ASP A 223 -0.68 4.29 -24.65
C ASP A 223 -1.43 3.18 -23.92
N LEU A 224 -0.73 2.38 -23.12
CA LEU A 224 -1.35 1.37 -22.26
C LEU A 224 -2.33 2.00 -21.27
N LEU A 225 -1.93 3.07 -20.58
CA LEU A 225 -2.78 3.76 -19.59
C LEU A 225 -4.03 4.35 -20.25
N ARG A 226 -3.91 4.90 -21.47
CA ARG A 226 -5.05 5.43 -22.25
C ARG A 226 -5.97 4.36 -22.82
N SER A 227 -5.47 3.13 -23.01
CA SER A 227 -6.26 2.03 -23.57
C SER A 227 -7.47 1.67 -22.73
N ARG A 228 -7.40 1.89 -21.41
CA ARG A 228 -8.49 1.63 -20.48
C ARG A 228 -8.50 2.70 -19.39
N PRO A 229 -9.62 3.41 -19.19
CA PRO A 229 -9.70 4.55 -18.27
C PRO A 229 -9.63 4.17 -16.79
N ASP A 230 -9.74 2.88 -16.45
CA ASP A 230 -9.70 2.36 -15.07
C ASP A 230 -8.36 1.71 -14.70
N LEU A 231 -7.36 1.74 -15.59
CA LEU A 231 -6.00 1.30 -15.29
C LEU A 231 -5.32 2.19 -14.25
N HIS A 232 -4.43 1.58 -13.50
CA HIS A 232 -3.55 2.27 -12.56
C HIS A 232 -2.15 2.42 -13.14
N LEU A 233 -1.38 3.35 -12.60
CA LEU A 233 0.04 3.50 -12.86
C LEU A 233 0.79 3.60 -11.52
N GLN A 234 1.94 2.95 -11.45
CA GLN A 234 2.88 3.09 -10.35
C GLN A 234 4.31 3.28 -10.87
N SER A 235 5.09 4.11 -10.20
CA SER A 235 6.51 4.35 -10.53
C SER A 235 7.25 4.93 -9.32
N HIS A 236 8.53 5.29 -9.51
CA HIS A 236 9.33 6.01 -8.51
C HIS A 236 9.59 7.44 -8.99
N LEU A 237 9.75 8.37 -8.05
CA LEU A 237 9.94 9.79 -8.36
C LEU A 237 10.81 10.46 -7.31
N ALA A 238 11.89 11.10 -7.75
CA ALA A 238 12.69 12.05 -6.97
C ALA A 238 13.07 11.53 -5.57
N GLU A 239 13.53 10.28 -5.52
CA GLU A 239 13.95 9.63 -4.28
C GLU A 239 15.31 10.10 -3.82
N ASN A 240 16.28 10.21 -4.74
CA ASN A 240 17.68 10.41 -4.40
C ASN A 240 18.33 11.49 -5.31
N GLN A 241 19.31 12.24 -4.79
CA GLN A 241 19.97 13.31 -5.55
C GLN A 241 20.74 12.79 -6.75
N ASP A 242 21.39 11.62 -6.65
CA ASP A 242 22.09 11.00 -7.78
C ASP A 242 21.12 10.58 -8.90
N GLU A 243 19.92 10.12 -8.50
CA GLU A 243 18.81 9.82 -9.40
C GLU A 243 18.34 11.08 -10.14
N LEU A 244 18.12 12.19 -9.43
CA LEU A 244 17.75 13.47 -10.05
C LEU A 244 18.80 13.90 -11.09
N ALA A 245 20.07 13.82 -10.72
CA ALA A 245 21.18 14.15 -11.63
C ALA A 245 21.23 13.22 -12.85
N ALA A 246 20.89 11.93 -12.69
CA ALA A 246 20.80 10.99 -13.78
C ALA A 246 19.64 11.34 -14.74
N VAL A 247 18.46 11.67 -14.20
CA VAL A 247 17.30 12.10 -15.01
C VAL A 247 17.61 13.38 -15.78
N ALA A 248 18.21 14.38 -15.16
CA ALA A 248 18.59 15.62 -15.85
C ALA A 248 19.54 15.38 -17.04
N ARG A 249 20.45 14.40 -16.93
CA ARG A 249 21.35 14.01 -18.04
C ARG A 249 20.61 13.22 -19.14
N LEU A 250 19.68 12.34 -18.78
CA LEU A 250 18.98 11.46 -19.71
C LEU A 250 17.83 12.16 -20.45
N TYR A 251 17.29 13.23 -19.86
CA TYR A 251 16.14 13.99 -20.33
C TYR A 251 16.42 15.51 -20.33
N PRO A 252 17.43 15.99 -21.09
CA PRO A 252 17.92 17.38 -21.01
C PRO A 252 16.91 18.43 -21.48
N GLY A 253 15.80 18.02 -22.09
CA GLY A 253 14.75 18.94 -22.59
C GLY A 253 13.58 19.15 -21.59
N HIS A 254 13.64 18.55 -20.41
CA HIS A 254 12.59 18.64 -19.39
C HIS A 254 12.97 19.61 -18.27
N HIS A 255 11.94 20.25 -17.67
CA HIS A 255 12.16 21.23 -16.61
C HIS A 255 12.68 20.59 -15.32
N ASP A 256 12.15 19.43 -14.96
CA ASP A 256 12.48 18.66 -13.77
C ASP A 256 12.11 17.19 -13.95
N TYR A 257 12.20 16.40 -12.88
CA TYR A 257 11.93 14.98 -12.95
C TYR A 257 10.45 14.66 -13.27
N LEU A 258 9.51 15.32 -12.60
CA LEU A 258 8.09 15.10 -12.82
C LEU A 258 7.66 15.49 -14.23
N ASP A 259 8.28 16.50 -14.82
CA ASP A 259 8.00 16.94 -16.19
C ASP A 259 8.25 15.83 -17.23
N VAL A 260 9.19 14.92 -16.97
CA VAL A 260 9.38 13.72 -17.80
C VAL A 260 8.11 12.87 -17.88
N TYR A 261 7.44 12.66 -16.76
CA TYR A 261 6.18 11.90 -16.72
C TYR A 261 5.01 12.73 -17.25
N ALA A 262 4.95 14.01 -16.90
CA ALA A 262 3.88 14.91 -17.30
C ALA A 262 3.77 15.04 -18.83
N GLN A 263 4.90 15.24 -19.53
CA GLN A 263 4.92 15.36 -20.99
C GLN A 263 4.50 14.08 -21.72
N HIS A 264 4.62 12.91 -21.08
CA HIS A 264 4.10 11.64 -21.60
C HIS A 264 2.64 11.38 -21.19
N GLY A 265 2.00 12.24 -20.35
CA GLY A 265 0.62 12.03 -19.90
C GLY A 265 0.47 10.90 -18.88
N LEU A 266 1.48 10.71 -18.01
CA LEU A 266 1.54 9.67 -17.00
C LEU A 266 1.12 10.17 -15.60
N LEU A 267 0.45 11.33 -15.51
CA LEU A 267 -0.10 11.90 -14.28
C LEU A 267 -1.63 11.77 -14.26
N GLY A 268 -2.20 11.63 -13.07
CA GLY A 268 -3.67 11.58 -12.89
C GLY A 268 -4.12 10.83 -11.63
N PRO A 269 -5.44 10.75 -11.39
CA PRO A 269 -6.01 10.26 -10.11
C PRO A 269 -5.74 8.80 -9.77
N ARG A 270 -5.29 7.98 -10.70
CA ARG A 270 -4.89 6.57 -10.49
C ARG A 270 -3.40 6.33 -10.72
N CYS A 271 -2.62 7.42 -10.71
CA CYS A 271 -1.17 7.37 -10.79
C CYS A 271 -0.60 7.59 -9.39
N ILE A 272 0.28 6.70 -8.96
CA ILE A 272 0.98 6.81 -7.68
C ILE A 272 2.49 6.72 -7.90
N TYR A 273 3.21 7.61 -7.26
CA TYR A 273 4.67 7.64 -7.30
C TYR A 273 5.26 7.44 -5.91
N ALA A 274 6.20 6.52 -5.79
CA ALA A 274 6.90 6.32 -4.54
C ALA A 274 7.93 7.42 -4.28
N HIS A 275 8.19 7.68 -3.02
CA HIS A 275 9.15 8.61 -2.44
C HIS A 275 8.74 10.07 -2.62
N GLY A 276 9.07 10.75 -3.72
CA GLY A 276 8.76 12.17 -3.90
C GLY A 276 9.41 13.09 -2.86
N ILE A 277 10.65 12.75 -2.44
CA ILE A 277 11.37 13.47 -1.37
C ILE A 277 11.83 14.84 -1.86
N HIS A 278 12.51 14.85 -3.01
CA HIS A 278 13.23 16.02 -3.53
C HIS A 278 12.42 16.75 -4.61
N LEU A 279 11.15 17.04 -4.33
CA LEU A 279 10.28 17.77 -5.24
C LEU A 279 10.43 19.29 -5.09
N THR A 280 10.48 19.98 -6.20
CA THR A 280 10.31 21.44 -6.28
C THR A 280 8.86 21.84 -6.00
N GLN A 281 8.61 23.12 -5.72
CA GLN A 281 7.24 23.61 -5.53
C GLN A 281 6.38 23.41 -6.79
N ARG A 282 6.94 23.62 -7.99
CA ARG A 282 6.24 23.37 -9.26
C ARG A 282 5.74 21.91 -9.36
N GLU A 283 6.60 20.94 -9.03
CA GLU A 283 6.23 19.53 -9.07
C GLU A 283 5.13 19.20 -8.04
N VAL A 284 5.18 19.81 -6.86
CA VAL A 284 4.14 19.68 -5.83
C VAL A 284 2.80 20.20 -6.33
N ASP A 285 2.80 21.39 -6.93
CA ASP A 285 1.58 22.02 -7.47
C ASP A 285 0.99 21.18 -8.62
N GLU A 286 1.83 20.61 -9.47
CA GLU A 286 1.43 19.74 -10.58
C GLU A 286 0.82 18.42 -10.10
N LEU A 287 1.44 17.76 -9.09
CA LEU A 287 0.88 16.56 -8.47
C LEU A 287 -0.50 16.81 -7.86
N ALA A 288 -0.64 17.91 -7.13
CA ALA A 288 -1.91 18.31 -6.52
C ALA A 288 -2.98 18.63 -7.59
N HIS A 289 -2.60 19.37 -8.64
CA HIS A 289 -3.51 19.74 -9.73
C HIS A 289 -4.02 18.53 -10.52
N THR A 290 -3.14 17.56 -10.79
CA THR A 290 -3.48 16.37 -11.56
C THR A 290 -4.18 15.28 -10.73
N GLY A 291 -4.19 15.40 -9.40
CA GLY A 291 -4.68 14.36 -8.49
C GLY A 291 -3.78 13.14 -8.42
N THR A 292 -2.51 13.29 -8.79
CA THR A 292 -1.51 12.22 -8.70
C THR A 292 -1.08 12.02 -7.25
N ALA A 293 -1.04 10.75 -6.81
CA ALA A 293 -0.74 10.39 -5.43
C ALA A 293 0.76 10.13 -5.19
N LEU A 294 1.15 10.20 -3.91
CA LEU A 294 2.49 9.80 -3.45
C LEU A 294 2.41 8.67 -2.44
N ALA A 295 3.37 7.73 -2.52
CA ALA A 295 3.61 6.72 -1.51
C ALA A 295 4.79 7.16 -0.62
N HIS A 296 4.51 7.44 0.66
CA HIS A 296 5.54 7.75 1.64
C HIS A 296 6.16 6.46 2.18
N CYS A 297 7.46 6.24 1.92
CA CYS A 297 8.23 5.05 2.27
C CYS A 297 9.30 5.38 3.34
N PRO A 298 8.91 5.68 4.59
CA PRO A 298 9.81 6.30 5.56
C PRO A 298 11.03 5.44 5.92
N SER A 299 10.85 4.13 6.11
CA SER A 299 11.95 3.24 6.50
C SER A 299 12.97 3.06 5.38
N SER A 300 12.51 2.92 4.14
CA SER A 300 13.35 2.84 2.96
C SER A 300 14.16 4.13 2.73
N ASN A 301 13.47 5.28 2.77
CA ASN A 301 14.11 6.58 2.58
C ASN A 301 15.27 6.81 3.56
N LEU A 302 15.11 6.37 4.82
CA LEU A 302 16.15 6.45 5.83
C LEU A 302 17.22 5.39 5.63
N PHE A 303 16.85 4.16 5.30
CA PHE A 303 17.77 3.03 5.11
C PHE A 303 18.77 3.29 3.98
N LEU A 304 18.30 3.86 2.87
CA LEU A 304 19.15 4.22 1.72
C LEU A 304 19.76 5.62 1.82
N GLY A 305 19.47 6.38 2.89
CA GLY A 305 19.95 7.75 3.04
C GLY A 305 19.39 8.72 2.01
N SER A 306 18.23 8.40 1.42
CA SER A 306 17.58 9.21 0.38
C SER A 306 17.10 10.55 0.91
N GLY A 307 16.66 10.63 2.18
CA GLY A 307 16.22 11.86 2.82
C GLY A 307 14.91 11.71 3.61
N ALA A 308 14.42 12.83 4.14
CA ALA A 308 13.20 12.90 4.93
C ALA A 308 12.04 13.46 4.10
N PHE A 309 10.96 12.71 4.00
CA PHE A 309 9.76 13.11 3.26
C PHE A 309 8.92 14.12 4.07
N PRO A 310 8.62 15.31 3.52
CA PRO A 310 7.90 16.36 4.24
C PRO A 310 6.38 16.14 4.19
N LEU A 311 5.89 15.13 4.92
CA LEU A 311 4.52 14.63 4.90
C LEU A 311 3.48 15.73 5.02
N GLN A 312 3.58 16.59 6.05
CA GLN A 312 2.57 17.61 6.31
C GLN A 312 2.52 18.67 5.21
N GLN A 313 3.68 19.04 4.66
CA GLN A 313 3.73 19.98 3.54
C GLN A 313 3.05 19.42 2.29
N ARG A 314 3.28 18.15 1.95
CA ARG A 314 2.68 17.47 0.80
C ARG A 314 1.17 17.28 0.98
N SER A 315 0.75 16.85 2.17
CA SER A 315 -0.67 16.72 2.52
C SER A 315 -1.40 18.06 2.46
N SER A 316 -0.81 19.13 3.02
CA SER A 316 -1.39 20.49 2.98
C SER A 316 -1.50 21.07 1.58
N ALA A 317 -0.68 20.59 0.63
CA ALA A 317 -0.80 20.95 -0.78
C ALA A 317 -1.96 20.22 -1.50
N GLY A 318 -2.65 19.31 -0.82
CA GLY A 318 -3.78 18.55 -1.37
C GLY A 318 -3.38 17.26 -2.11
N ILE A 319 -2.14 16.82 -1.99
CA ILE A 319 -1.70 15.55 -2.59
C ILE A 319 -2.23 14.38 -1.74
N ALA A 320 -2.87 13.41 -2.39
CA ALA A 320 -3.24 12.16 -1.75
C ALA A 320 -1.99 11.35 -1.40
N ILE A 321 -1.85 10.95 -0.13
CA ILE A 321 -0.67 10.24 0.36
C ILE A 321 -1.11 8.93 1.01
N GLY A 322 -0.42 7.84 0.67
CA GLY A 322 -0.48 6.57 1.38
C GLY A 322 0.89 6.21 1.94
N LEU A 323 0.92 5.25 2.87
CA LEU A 323 2.17 4.69 3.38
C LEU A 323 2.58 3.47 2.56
N GLY A 324 3.87 3.38 2.22
CA GLY A 324 4.49 2.25 1.56
C GLY A 324 5.55 1.60 2.45
N SER A 325 5.53 0.27 2.55
CA SER A 325 6.60 -0.47 3.24
C SER A 325 7.90 -0.46 2.45
N ASP A 326 7.78 -0.43 1.13
CA ASP A 326 8.88 -0.56 0.18
C ASP A 326 9.79 -1.76 0.48
N VAL A 327 9.18 -2.90 0.77
CA VAL A 327 9.94 -4.17 0.83
C VAL A 327 10.58 -4.42 -0.55
N GLY A 328 11.91 -4.47 -0.75
CA GLY A 328 13.02 -4.78 0.17
C GLY A 328 13.95 -3.65 0.61
N ALA A 329 13.88 -2.38 0.12
CA ALA A 329 14.64 -1.27 0.70
C ALA A 329 14.05 -0.88 2.06
N GLY A 330 12.75 -0.95 2.20
CA GLY A 330 12.08 -0.88 3.48
C GLY A 330 12.44 -2.09 4.37
N THR A 331 12.58 -1.85 5.66
CA THR A 331 13.20 -2.80 6.59
C THR A 331 12.24 -3.82 7.20
N SER A 332 10.94 -3.81 6.81
CA SER A 332 9.92 -4.68 7.39
C SER A 332 8.70 -4.80 6.47
N PHE A 333 7.98 -5.92 6.56
CA PHE A 333 6.63 -6.08 6.02
C PHE A 333 5.55 -5.37 6.87
N SER A 334 5.89 -4.98 8.09
CA SER A 334 4.92 -4.46 9.06
C SER A 334 4.57 -3.01 8.79
N MET A 335 3.29 -2.74 8.48
CA MET A 335 2.78 -1.38 8.41
C MET A 335 2.85 -0.66 9.76
N LEU A 336 2.82 -1.37 10.90
CA LEU A 336 3.06 -0.77 12.22
C LEU A 336 4.48 -0.18 12.32
N ARG A 337 5.48 -0.87 11.79
CA ARG A 337 6.84 -0.33 11.71
C ARG A 337 6.96 0.82 10.70
N THR A 338 6.17 0.81 9.64
CA THR A 338 6.08 1.93 8.70
C THR A 338 5.46 3.16 9.36
N LEU A 339 4.40 2.98 10.16
CA LEU A 339 3.80 4.03 10.99
C LEU A 339 4.82 4.64 11.96
N HIS A 340 5.55 3.78 12.69
CA HIS A 340 6.64 4.20 13.60
C HIS A 340 7.67 5.05 12.85
N ALA A 341 8.17 4.57 11.71
CA ALA A 341 9.17 5.29 10.93
C ALA A 341 8.63 6.64 10.39
N ALA A 342 7.37 6.71 9.96
CA ALA A 342 6.75 7.96 9.52
C ALA A 342 6.70 9.01 10.64
N TYR A 343 6.40 8.58 11.87
CA TYR A 343 6.46 9.47 13.03
C TYR A 343 7.87 9.99 13.27
N LEU A 344 8.88 9.11 13.26
CA LEU A 344 10.28 9.52 13.50
C LEU A 344 10.78 10.49 12.41
N VAL A 345 10.48 10.23 11.13
CA VAL A 345 10.80 11.15 10.03
C VAL A 345 10.12 12.50 10.23
N GLY A 346 8.86 12.51 10.64
CA GLY A 346 8.15 13.74 10.97
C GLY A 346 8.78 14.51 12.13
N GLN A 347 9.29 13.82 13.15
CA GLN A 347 10.03 14.45 14.26
C GLN A 347 11.33 15.10 13.79
N LEU A 348 12.07 14.46 12.88
CA LEU A 348 13.28 15.07 12.28
C LEU A 348 12.95 16.38 11.54
N LEU A 349 11.76 16.51 10.99
CA LEU A 349 11.26 17.69 10.28
C LEU A 349 10.46 18.64 11.18
N ALA A 350 10.41 18.41 12.51
CA ALA A 350 9.58 19.15 13.47
C ALA A 350 8.08 19.24 13.07
N SER A 351 7.59 18.25 12.35
CA SER A 351 6.21 18.19 11.84
C SER A 351 5.70 16.74 11.77
N PRO A 352 5.62 16.01 12.92
CA PRO A 352 5.19 14.64 12.95
C PRO A 352 3.68 14.51 12.69
N PRO A 353 3.24 13.39 12.08
CA PRO A 353 1.83 13.06 12.04
C PRO A 353 1.30 12.77 13.45
N SER A 354 0.05 13.12 13.71
CA SER A 354 -0.66 12.58 14.88
C SER A 354 -0.88 11.07 14.72
N ALA A 355 -1.14 10.38 15.83
CA ALA A 355 -1.47 8.95 15.76
C ALA A 355 -2.64 8.69 14.81
N LEU A 356 -3.74 9.42 14.94
CA LEU A 356 -4.93 9.25 14.11
C LEU A 356 -4.62 9.50 12.62
N GLN A 357 -3.81 10.51 12.30
CA GLN A 357 -3.40 10.77 10.93
C GLN A 357 -2.55 9.62 10.37
N ALA A 358 -1.61 9.08 11.15
CA ALA A 358 -0.80 7.95 10.73
C ALA A 358 -1.64 6.71 10.43
N TRP A 359 -2.58 6.36 11.33
CA TRP A 359 -3.50 5.24 11.10
C TRP A 359 -4.46 5.45 9.91
N TYR A 360 -4.91 6.69 9.69
CA TYR A 360 -5.65 7.05 8.49
C TYR A 360 -4.84 6.76 7.22
N LEU A 361 -3.57 7.16 7.17
CA LEU A 361 -2.69 6.93 6.01
C LEU A 361 -2.48 5.44 5.71
N ALA A 362 -2.49 4.58 6.73
CA ALA A 362 -2.36 3.13 6.56
C ALA A 362 -3.70 2.41 6.22
N THR A 363 -4.82 3.13 6.17
CA THR A 363 -6.15 2.58 5.89
C THR A 363 -6.86 3.37 4.79
N LEU A 364 -7.75 4.30 5.12
CA LEU A 364 -8.51 5.09 4.15
C LEU A 364 -7.62 6.01 3.30
N GLY A 365 -6.59 6.60 3.88
CA GLY A 365 -5.62 7.42 3.15
C GLY A 365 -4.90 6.63 2.07
N GLY A 366 -4.40 5.43 2.41
CA GLY A 366 -3.82 4.50 1.44
C GLY A 366 -4.81 4.05 0.36
N ALA A 367 -6.06 3.77 0.74
CA ALA A 367 -7.12 3.44 -0.22
C ALA A 367 -7.39 4.60 -1.20
N ARG A 368 -7.45 5.85 -0.72
CA ARG A 368 -7.60 7.06 -1.55
C ARG A 368 -6.41 7.27 -2.48
N ALA A 369 -5.19 7.11 -1.96
CA ALA A 369 -3.98 7.23 -2.79
C ALA A 369 -3.93 6.23 -3.95
N LEU A 370 -4.55 5.06 -3.77
CA LEU A 370 -4.71 4.04 -4.81
C LEU A 370 -6.00 4.16 -5.63
N GLY A 371 -6.89 5.12 -5.34
CA GLY A 371 -8.21 5.23 -6.00
C GLY A 371 -9.13 4.05 -5.71
N LEU A 372 -9.02 3.45 -4.52
CA LEU A 372 -9.77 2.26 -4.09
C LEU A 372 -10.75 2.55 -2.94
N GLU A 373 -10.91 3.80 -2.53
CA GLU A 373 -11.75 4.20 -1.39
C GLU A 373 -13.24 3.87 -1.56
N ALA A 374 -13.69 3.65 -2.78
CA ALA A 374 -15.05 3.15 -3.03
C ALA A 374 -15.25 1.70 -2.57
N PHE A 375 -14.17 0.93 -2.46
CA PHE A 375 -14.20 -0.51 -2.16
C PHE A 375 -13.75 -0.84 -0.74
N ILE A 376 -12.72 -0.16 -0.23
CA ILE A 376 -12.03 -0.49 1.04
C ILE A 376 -11.69 0.76 1.86
N GLY A 377 -10.99 0.58 2.97
CA GLY A 377 -10.35 1.62 3.77
C GLY A 377 -11.19 2.15 4.94
N ASN A 378 -12.49 1.86 4.99
CA ASN A 378 -13.35 2.10 6.15
C ASN A 378 -14.57 1.16 6.15
N PHE A 379 -15.43 1.25 7.20
CA PHE A 379 -16.56 0.34 7.39
C PHE A 379 -17.89 0.87 6.84
N LEU A 380 -17.88 1.73 5.83
CA LEU A 380 -19.14 2.15 5.20
C LEU A 380 -19.86 0.97 4.54
N PRO A 381 -21.20 0.89 4.66
CA PRO A 381 -21.99 -0.16 4.01
C PRO A 381 -21.71 -0.27 2.51
N GLY A 382 -21.70 -1.51 2.02
CA GLY A 382 -21.39 -1.85 0.62
C GLY A 382 -19.92 -2.08 0.32
N LYS A 383 -19.00 -1.70 1.21
CA LYS A 383 -17.57 -1.96 1.03
C LYS A 383 -17.21 -3.41 1.35
N GLU A 384 -16.06 -3.83 0.83
CA GLU A 384 -15.49 -5.14 1.06
C GLU A 384 -15.02 -5.27 2.51
N ALA A 385 -15.32 -6.40 3.13
CA ALA A 385 -15.05 -6.63 4.53
C ALA A 385 -13.67 -7.23 4.77
N ASP A 386 -12.63 -6.49 4.38
CA ASP A 386 -11.24 -6.78 4.74
C ASP A 386 -10.92 -6.08 6.05
N CYS A 387 -10.53 -6.85 7.06
CA CYS A 387 -10.28 -6.34 8.40
C CYS A 387 -9.00 -6.90 8.98
N VAL A 388 -8.31 -6.09 9.76
CA VAL A 388 -7.25 -6.52 10.68
C VAL A 388 -7.73 -6.41 12.11
N VAL A 389 -7.47 -7.44 12.90
CA VAL A 389 -7.73 -7.45 14.34
C VAL A 389 -6.41 -7.30 15.06
N LEU A 390 -6.28 -6.22 15.83
CA LEU A 390 -5.07 -5.91 16.58
C LEU A 390 -5.28 -6.13 18.07
N ASP A 391 -4.36 -6.88 18.69
CA ASP A 391 -4.30 -7.08 20.13
C ASP A 391 -3.36 -6.05 20.76
N PRO A 392 -3.89 -5.04 21.47
CA PRO A 392 -3.06 -4.03 22.10
C PRO A 392 -2.32 -4.56 23.34
N PHE A 393 -2.64 -5.78 23.79
CA PHE A 393 -2.02 -6.41 24.96
C PHE A 393 -1.06 -7.56 24.59
N ALA A 394 -0.76 -7.74 23.30
CA ALA A 394 0.11 -8.83 22.83
C ALA A 394 1.57 -8.69 23.31
N LEU A 395 2.02 -7.48 23.58
CA LEU A 395 3.38 -7.18 24.03
C LEU A 395 3.36 -6.67 25.48
N PRO A 396 4.18 -7.23 26.39
CA PRO A 396 4.22 -6.80 27.78
C PRO A 396 4.50 -5.30 27.97
N GLU A 397 5.41 -4.74 27.16
CA GLU A 397 5.78 -3.33 27.20
C GLU A 397 4.61 -2.43 26.79
N LEU A 398 3.87 -2.86 25.75
CA LEU A 398 2.70 -2.14 25.28
C LEU A 398 1.57 -2.23 26.32
N ALA A 399 1.31 -3.42 26.84
CA ALA A 399 0.29 -3.62 27.87
C ALA A 399 0.57 -2.74 29.11
N ALA A 400 1.80 -2.71 29.62
CA ALA A 400 2.20 -1.85 30.74
C ALA A 400 2.03 -0.36 30.41
N ARG A 401 2.38 0.08 29.16
CA ARG A 401 2.18 1.46 28.74
C ARG A 401 0.69 1.84 28.70
N LEU A 402 -0.16 0.91 28.28
CA LEU A 402 -1.60 1.15 28.14
C LEU A 402 -2.35 1.25 29.48
N GLU A 403 -1.78 0.78 30.60
CA GLU A 403 -2.32 1.05 31.95
C GLU A 403 -2.39 2.55 32.27
N HIS A 404 -1.60 3.37 31.55
CA HIS A 404 -1.51 4.82 31.72
C HIS A 404 -2.01 5.58 30.48
N ALA A 405 -2.73 4.92 29.57
CA ALA A 405 -3.28 5.59 28.40
C ALA A 405 -4.47 6.48 28.83
N GLU A 406 -4.44 7.74 28.38
CA GLU A 406 -5.44 8.73 28.75
C GLU A 406 -6.69 8.66 27.85
N ASP A 407 -6.47 8.34 26.58
CA ASP A 407 -7.53 8.29 25.58
C ASP A 407 -7.20 7.33 24.42
N LEU A 408 -8.09 7.31 23.42
CA LEU A 408 -7.91 6.51 22.20
C LEU A 408 -6.67 6.93 21.41
N ALA A 409 -6.39 8.22 21.28
CA ALA A 409 -5.26 8.71 20.49
C ALA A 409 -3.94 8.31 21.14
N ASP A 410 -3.87 8.35 22.48
CA ASP A 410 -2.70 7.90 23.24
C ASP A 410 -2.52 6.37 23.15
N THR A 411 -3.61 5.59 23.19
CA THR A 411 -3.60 4.14 22.96
C THR A 411 -3.06 3.81 21.57
N LEU A 412 -3.56 4.48 20.53
CA LEU A 412 -3.14 4.28 19.13
C LEU A 412 -1.71 4.74 18.89
N PHE A 413 -1.28 5.78 19.61
CA PHE A 413 0.11 6.24 19.56
C PHE A 413 1.06 5.18 20.15
N ALA A 414 0.72 4.64 21.32
CA ALA A 414 1.51 3.58 21.93
C ALA A 414 1.59 2.33 21.03
N LEU A 415 0.44 1.91 20.44
CA LEU A 415 0.38 0.78 19.51
C LEU A 415 1.20 1.04 18.25
N MET A 416 1.19 2.26 17.71
CA MET A 416 1.99 2.66 16.56
C MET A 416 3.50 2.60 16.84
N LEU A 417 3.94 2.97 18.04
CA LEU A 417 5.37 3.04 18.37
C LEU A 417 5.95 1.72 18.89
N LEU A 418 5.18 0.95 19.64
CA LEU A 418 5.64 -0.29 20.29
C LEU A 418 5.16 -1.54 19.57
N GLY A 419 4.07 -1.44 18.78
CA GLY A 419 3.47 -2.59 18.12
C GLY A 419 4.31 -3.11 16.94
N ASP A 420 4.15 -4.41 16.71
CA ASP A 420 4.68 -5.11 15.52
C ASP A 420 3.71 -6.21 15.08
N GLU A 421 4.15 -7.14 14.24
CA GLU A 421 3.32 -8.24 13.72
C GLU A 421 2.72 -9.13 14.81
N ARG A 422 3.31 -9.19 16.00
CA ARG A 422 2.77 -9.95 17.15
C ARG A 422 1.46 -9.37 17.67
N CYS A 423 1.21 -8.09 17.37
CA CYS A 423 -0.07 -7.44 17.67
C CYS A 423 -1.16 -7.82 16.66
N VAL A 424 -0.84 -8.41 15.52
CA VAL A 424 -1.84 -8.86 14.53
C VAL A 424 -2.45 -10.18 14.99
N HIS A 425 -3.63 -10.12 15.62
CA HIS A 425 -4.32 -11.30 16.15
C HIS A 425 -5.06 -12.10 15.08
N ALA A 426 -5.69 -11.43 14.12
CA ALA A 426 -6.38 -12.07 13.01
C ALA A 426 -6.51 -11.11 11.81
N VAL A 427 -6.61 -11.70 10.62
CA VAL A 427 -6.93 -10.98 9.38
C VAL A 427 -8.11 -11.66 8.68
N HIS A 428 -9.09 -10.86 8.31
CA HIS A 428 -10.24 -11.29 7.54
C HIS A 428 -10.18 -10.71 6.12
N ILE A 429 -10.43 -11.55 5.13
CA ILE A 429 -10.63 -11.17 3.73
C ILE A 429 -12.07 -11.50 3.36
N LEU A 430 -12.84 -10.50 2.96
CA LEU A 430 -14.28 -10.64 2.71
C LEU A 430 -15.02 -11.31 3.89
N GLY A 431 -14.62 -10.99 5.10
CA GLY A 431 -15.15 -11.57 6.34
C GLY A 431 -14.69 -13.00 6.66
N GLU A 432 -13.85 -13.64 5.82
CA GLU A 432 -13.24 -14.95 6.10
C GLU A 432 -11.88 -14.80 6.77
N VAL A 433 -11.62 -15.59 7.81
CA VAL A 433 -10.30 -15.62 8.45
C VAL A 433 -9.27 -16.20 7.48
N GLN A 434 -8.23 -15.41 7.17
CA GLN A 434 -7.09 -15.82 6.34
C GLN A 434 -5.80 -15.98 7.15
N HIS A 435 -5.72 -15.26 8.27
CA HIS A 435 -4.60 -15.38 9.20
C HIS A 435 -5.11 -15.29 10.64
N ARG A 436 -4.51 -16.09 11.52
CA ARG A 436 -4.74 -16.04 12.98
C ARG A 436 -3.45 -16.39 13.71
N ALA A 437 -3.02 -15.51 14.62
CA ALA A 437 -1.87 -15.75 15.49
C ALA A 437 -2.17 -16.80 16.59
#